data_fbcc8cbc5d8c2d594cba146c7adebc58
#
_entry.id   fbcc8cbc5d8c2d594cba146c7adebc58
#
_cell.length_a   1.000
_cell.length_b   1.000
_cell.length_c   1.000
_cell.angle_alpha   90.00
_cell.angle_beta   90.00
_cell.angle_gamma   90.00
#
_symmetry.space_group_name_H-M   'P 1'
#
loop_
_entity.id
_entity.type
_entity.pdbx_description
1 polymer ?
#
loop_
_entity_poly.entity_id
_entity_poly.type
_entity_poly.pdbx_seq_one_letter_code
_entity_poly.pdbx_strand_id
1 'polypeptide(L)'
;MADIKDIYSGILTSLHREAPHRTMDKKLIINVAPTGSFTNREQNPGQPYTMEENVRAVVEAHKAGASVWHAHAREESGIPSKDAKVMKETIARVLDKCPDIVTSVIPYADYNQQGLGLIKPMVDTLCAAGPQYMQSAVLLIQTTSFSDKFVYNVTRGLLTEQVKYLEDHGVRPEYQSTSYQATRDVLDWLIDTRIAQDPPLMNIMTGFHGYSHGSPLGPDPWNYIYQMLMQQTFPAHAVKGVCAGGRNWLPFTTMAIMLGFDMVRVGMEDTVYLYPHRDEKIDSSAEAVRKVVEIANALGREIATPDEARDIMGVNAARKRVAVKEKSDV
;
A
#
# COMPACT_ATOMS: atom_id res chain seq x y z
N MET A 1 -28.47 47.87 -19.96
CA MET A 1 -27.60 46.78 -20.41
C MET A 1 -26.29 46.93 -19.68
N ALA A 2 -25.84 45.94 -18.94
CA ALA A 2 -24.50 45.97 -18.32
C ALA A 2 -23.44 46.09 -19.41
N ASP A 3 -22.45 46.95 -19.19
CA ASP A 3 -21.34 47.07 -20.13
C ASP A 3 -20.60 45.71 -20.18
N ILE A 4 -20.23 45.28 -21.38
CA ILE A 4 -19.50 44.04 -21.59
C ILE A 4 -18.19 43.99 -20.79
N LYS A 5 -17.58 45.16 -20.54
CA LYS A 5 -16.41 45.29 -19.69
C LYS A 5 -16.67 44.92 -18.25
N ASP A 6 -17.86 45.15 -17.72
CA ASP A 6 -18.24 44.78 -16.34
C ASP A 6 -18.42 43.27 -16.19
N ILE A 7 -18.93 42.63 -17.23
CA ILE A 7 -19.07 41.17 -17.26
C ILE A 7 -17.70 40.50 -17.27
N TYR A 8 -16.78 40.99 -18.12
CA TYR A 8 -15.43 40.42 -18.21
C TYR A 8 -14.58 40.72 -16.96
N SER A 9 -14.74 41.91 -16.33
CA SER A 9 -14.03 42.23 -15.10
C SER A 9 -14.45 41.32 -13.94
N GLY A 10 -15.74 40.97 -13.86
CA GLY A 10 -16.27 40.04 -12.86
C GLY A 10 -15.72 38.62 -13.04
N ILE A 11 -15.63 38.12 -14.28
CA ILE A 11 -15.05 36.80 -14.60
C ILE A 11 -13.57 36.78 -14.27
N LEU A 12 -12.80 37.78 -14.70
CA LEU A 12 -11.36 37.87 -14.43
C LEU A 12 -11.08 37.95 -12.92
N THR A 13 -11.90 38.69 -12.17
CA THR A 13 -11.76 38.77 -10.72
C THR A 13 -12.02 37.47 -10.01
N SER A 14 -12.95 36.63 -10.52
CA SER A 14 -13.23 35.31 -9.94
C SER A 14 -12.05 34.34 -10.14
N LEU A 15 -11.46 34.29 -11.33
CA LEU A 15 -10.30 33.45 -11.62
C LEU A 15 -9.08 33.79 -10.74
N HIS A 16 -8.86 35.07 -10.43
CA HIS A 16 -7.77 35.49 -9.56
C HIS A 16 -7.98 35.18 -8.07
N ARG A 17 -9.19 34.76 -7.67
CA ARG A 17 -9.57 34.45 -6.27
C ARG A 17 -9.70 32.97 -5.99
N GLU A 18 -9.38 32.11 -6.96
CA GLU A 18 -9.41 30.68 -6.72
C GLU A 18 -8.38 30.29 -5.66
N ALA A 19 -8.85 29.54 -4.66
CA ALA A 19 -7.96 28.99 -3.65
C ALA A 19 -7.11 27.87 -4.25
N PRO A 20 -5.83 27.74 -3.83
CA PRO A 20 -4.99 26.63 -4.27
C PRO A 20 -5.62 25.28 -3.93
N HIS A 21 -5.45 24.31 -4.81
CA HIS A 21 -5.91 22.92 -4.59
C HIS A 21 -4.97 22.20 -3.63
N ARG A 22 -5.33 22.12 -2.36
CA ARG A 22 -4.45 21.72 -1.26
C ARG A 22 -4.11 20.21 -1.21
N THR A 23 -4.77 19.37 -1.99
CA THR A 23 -4.48 17.93 -1.99
C THR A 23 -3.08 17.59 -2.50
N MET A 24 -2.48 18.50 -3.28
CA MET A 24 -1.15 18.33 -3.88
C MET A 24 -0.02 18.84 -2.96
N ASP A 25 -0.33 19.53 -1.86
CA ASP A 25 0.67 20.04 -0.91
C ASP A 25 1.34 18.92 -0.11
N LYS A 26 0.71 17.74 -0.03
CA LYS A 26 1.25 16.58 0.67
C LYS A 26 2.23 15.80 -0.22
N LYS A 27 3.36 15.40 0.34
CA LYS A 27 4.30 14.51 -0.34
C LYS A 27 3.68 13.16 -0.63
N LEU A 28 4.09 12.55 -1.75
CA LEU A 28 3.60 11.26 -2.21
C LEU A 28 4.53 10.14 -1.77
N ILE A 29 4.02 9.17 -1.04
CA ILE A 29 4.72 7.92 -0.74
C ILE A 29 4.60 6.98 -1.94
N ILE A 30 5.72 6.45 -2.42
CA ILE A 30 5.75 5.37 -3.41
C ILE A 30 6.12 4.07 -2.70
N ASN A 31 5.16 3.15 -2.65
CA ASN A 31 5.31 1.81 -2.12
C ASN A 31 5.56 0.84 -3.28
N VAL A 32 6.76 0.25 -3.36
CA VAL A 32 7.10 -0.67 -4.43
C VAL A 32 6.82 -2.11 -4.05
N ALA A 33 6.15 -2.85 -4.94
CA ALA A 33 5.88 -4.28 -4.85
C ALA A 33 6.57 -5.04 -6.01
N PRO A 34 7.86 -5.42 -5.88
CA PRO A 34 8.59 -6.01 -6.99
C PRO A 34 8.13 -7.41 -7.35
N THR A 35 7.69 -8.18 -6.37
CA THR A 35 7.24 -9.56 -6.53
C THR A 35 6.17 -9.89 -5.49
N GLY A 36 5.34 -10.88 -5.80
CA GLY A 36 4.26 -11.36 -4.93
C GLY A 36 3.55 -12.57 -5.52
N SER A 37 2.25 -12.67 -5.28
CA SER A 37 1.47 -13.85 -5.66
C SER A 37 0.65 -13.70 -6.95
N PHE A 38 0.58 -12.51 -7.55
CA PHE A 38 -0.35 -12.24 -8.66
C PHE A 38 0.25 -12.42 -10.04
N THR A 39 1.57 -12.29 -10.18
CA THR A 39 2.28 -12.37 -11.45
C THR A 39 3.38 -13.41 -11.44
N ASN A 40 3.73 -13.91 -12.61
CA ASN A 40 4.77 -14.90 -12.82
C ASN A 40 5.59 -14.64 -14.10
N ARG A 41 6.64 -15.42 -14.34
CA ARG A 41 7.54 -15.29 -15.51
C ARG A 41 6.90 -15.63 -16.84
N GLU A 42 5.85 -16.42 -16.87
CA GLU A 42 5.10 -16.69 -18.10
C GLU A 42 4.39 -15.43 -18.57
N GLN A 43 3.85 -14.66 -17.60
CA GLN A 43 3.20 -13.38 -17.88
C GLN A 43 4.21 -12.27 -18.19
N ASN A 44 5.30 -12.18 -17.40
CA ASN A 44 6.39 -11.24 -17.62
C ASN A 44 7.74 -11.87 -17.24
N PRO A 45 8.64 -12.12 -18.22
CA PRO A 45 9.95 -12.73 -17.97
C PRO A 45 10.86 -11.95 -17.01
N GLY A 46 10.66 -10.65 -16.86
CA GLY A 46 11.39 -9.79 -15.93
C GLY A 46 11.00 -9.95 -14.46
N GLN A 47 9.97 -10.77 -14.15
CA GLN A 47 9.52 -11.00 -12.77
C GLN A 47 10.64 -11.56 -11.88
N PRO A 48 11.00 -10.90 -10.76
CA PRO A 48 12.00 -11.42 -9.83
C PRO A 48 11.55 -12.73 -9.18
N TYR A 49 12.36 -13.78 -9.27
CA TYR A 49 12.08 -15.10 -8.68
C TYR A 49 13.04 -15.45 -7.56
N THR A 50 14.33 -15.21 -7.78
CA THR A 50 15.32 -15.49 -6.73
C THR A 50 15.36 -14.38 -5.69
N MET A 51 15.90 -14.71 -4.52
CA MET A 51 16.12 -13.71 -3.47
C MET A 51 16.99 -12.55 -3.97
N GLU A 52 18.09 -12.86 -4.70
CA GLU A 52 18.98 -11.86 -5.27
C GLU A 52 18.28 -10.94 -6.27
N GLU A 53 17.45 -11.48 -7.14
CA GLU A 53 16.67 -10.68 -8.10
C GLU A 53 15.68 -9.77 -7.37
N ASN A 54 15.03 -10.28 -6.32
CA ASN A 54 14.11 -9.47 -5.51
C ASN A 54 14.85 -8.33 -4.79
N VAL A 55 15.98 -8.62 -4.13
CA VAL A 55 16.81 -7.60 -3.49
C VAL A 55 17.26 -6.55 -4.50
N ARG A 56 17.76 -6.95 -5.67
CA ARG A 56 18.15 -6.02 -6.73
C ARG A 56 16.99 -5.14 -7.18
N ALA A 57 15.82 -5.72 -7.41
CA ALA A 57 14.61 -4.99 -7.83
C ALA A 57 14.17 -3.94 -6.80
N VAL A 58 14.25 -4.26 -5.50
CA VAL A 58 13.98 -3.30 -4.42
C VAL A 58 14.99 -2.16 -4.44
N VAL A 59 16.29 -2.48 -4.53
CA VAL A 59 17.37 -1.48 -4.56
C VAL A 59 17.22 -0.52 -5.75
N GLU A 60 16.93 -1.04 -6.93
CA GLU A 60 16.72 -0.23 -8.14
C GLU A 60 15.47 0.66 -8.02
N ALA A 61 14.39 0.13 -7.44
CA ALA A 61 13.17 0.89 -7.22
C ALA A 61 13.35 1.97 -6.14
N HIS A 62 14.08 1.68 -5.07
CA HIS A 62 14.42 2.67 -4.05
C HIS A 62 15.25 3.83 -4.65
N LYS A 63 16.28 3.54 -5.46
CA LYS A 63 17.04 4.55 -6.19
C LYS A 63 16.18 5.36 -7.17
N ALA A 64 15.09 4.79 -7.67
CA ALA A 64 14.14 5.47 -8.54
C ALA A 64 13.14 6.36 -7.79
N GLY A 65 13.08 6.30 -6.45
CA GLY A 65 12.23 7.14 -5.60
C GLY A 65 11.22 6.39 -4.72
N ALA A 66 11.24 5.06 -4.68
CA ALA A 66 10.39 4.33 -3.74
C ALA A 66 10.90 4.52 -2.30
N SER A 67 10.02 4.92 -1.40
CA SER A 67 10.31 5.10 0.03
C SER A 67 9.82 3.94 0.89
N VAL A 68 8.90 3.13 0.38
CA VAL A 68 8.33 1.95 1.04
C VAL A 68 8.49 0.73 0.14
N TRP A 69 8.77 -0.41 0.73
CA TRP A 69 8.80 -1.70 0.06
C TRP A 69 7.72 -2.62 0.62
N HIS A 70 6.77 -3.00 -0.23
CA HIS A 70 5.83 -4.07 0.05
C HIS A 70 6.53 -5.41 -0.09
N ALA A 71 6.83 -6.03 1.05
CA ALA A 71 7.75 -7.15 1.13
C ALA A 71 7.04 -8.50 0.94
N HIS A 72 7.44 -9.17 -0.11
CA HIS A 72 7.25 -10.60 -0.32
C HIS A 72 8.62 -11.29 -0.47
N ALA A 73 8.68 -12.56 -0.10
CA ALA A 73 9.81 -13.42 -0.37
C ALA A 73 9.40 -14.58 -1.29
N ARG A 74 10.37 -15.16 -1.99
CA ARG A 74 10.17 -16.35 -2.80
C ARG A 74 11.19 -17.42 -2.42
N GLU A 75 10.77 -18.68 -2.55
CA GLU A 75 11.66 -19.82 -2.49
C GLU A 75 12.60 -19.83 -3.71
N GLU A 76 13.66 -20.61 -3.65
CA GLU A 76 14.59 -20.79 -4.80
C GLU A 76 13.87 -21.29 -6.07
N SER A 77 12.79 -22.03 -5.89
CA SER A 77 11.91 -22.49 -6.98
C SER A 77 11.11 -21.38 -7.66
N GLY A 78 11.13 -20.15 -7.12
CA GLY A 78 10.32 -19.02 -7.58
C GLY A 78 8.88 -18.98 -7.05
N ILE A 79 8.48 -19.94 -6.20
CA ILE A 79 7.17 -19.95 -5.54
C ILE A 79 7.18 -18.90 -4.41
N PRO A 80 6.09 -18.13 -4.23
CA PRO A 80 5.98 -17.21 -3.09
C PRO A 80 6.19 -17.96 -1.76
N SER A 81 7.18 -17.51 -0.98
CA SER A 81 7.49 -18.11 0.32
C SER A 81 6.62 -17.52 1.42
N LYS A 82 6.23 -18.38 2.35
CA LYS A 82 5.56 -18.03 3.60
C LYS A 82 6.44 -18.31 4.81
N ASP A 83 7.66 -18.77 4.59
CA ASP A 83 8.63 -19.01 5.67
C ASP A 83 9.16 -17.68 6.20
N ALA A 84 8.93 -17.43 7.49
CA ALA A 84 9.40 -16.24 8.18
C ALA A 84 10.95 -16.11 8.17
N LYS A 85 11.68 -17.22 8.08
CA LYS A 85 13.15 -17.20 7.98
C LYS A 85 13.62 -16.71 6.62
N VAL A 86 12.96 -17.19 5.54
CA VAL A 86 13.24 -16.72 4.17
C VAL A 86 12.91 -15.24 4.04
N MET A 87 11.79 -14.80 4.60
CA MET A 87 11.42 -13.38 4.66
C MET A 87 12.45 -12.55 5.41
N LYS A 88 12.85 -12.99 6.60
CA LYS A 88 13.89 -12.34 7.42
C LYS A 88 15.20 -12.18 6.67
N GLU A 89 15.66 -13.24 6.01
CA GLU A 89 16.90 -13.22 5.20
C GLU A 89 16.77 -12.23 4.04
N THR A 90 15.66 -12.26 3.33
CA THR A 90 15.40 -11.32 2.22
C THR A 90 15.43 -9.87 2.71
N ILE A 91 14.76 -9.58 3.84
CA ILE A 91 14.75 -8.23 4.42
C ILE A 91 16.15 -7.81 4.88
N ALA A 92 16.92 -8.71 5.53
CA ALA A 92 18.27 -8.43 5.94
C ALA A 92 19.15 -7.96 4.78
N ARG A 93 19.09 -8.67 3.63
CA ARG A 93 19.85 -8.32 2.43
C ARG A 93 19.40 -7.02 1.77
N VAL A 94 18.11 -6.69 1.85
CA VAL A 94 17.59 -5.40 1.39
C VAL A 94 18.10 -4.28 2.29
N LEU A 95 17.99 -4.43 3.61
CA LEU A 95 18.41 -3.42 4.58
C LEU A 95 19.93 -3.17 4.57
N ASP A 96 20.74 -4.17 4.21
CA ASP A 96 22.20 -4.00 3.99
C ASP A 96 22.48 -2.97 2.88
N LYS A 97 21.63 -2.90 1.87
CA LYS A 97 21.78 -2.03 0.69
C LYS A 97 20.94 -0.75 0.72
N CYS A 98 19.80 -0.81 1.39
CA CYS A 98 18.82 0.26 1.54
C CYS A 98 18.39 0.35 3.01
N PRO A 99 19.27 0.81 3.94
CA PRO A 99 19.01 0.77 5.38
C PRO A 99 17.84 1.67 5.82
N ASP A 100 17.51 2.64 5.02
CA ASP A 100 16.46 3.63 5.27
C ASP A 100 15.09 3.28 4.69
N ILE A 101 14.97 2.26 3.82
CA ILE A 101 13.68 1.89 3.23
C ILE A 101 12.67 1.46 4.29
N VAL A 102 11.41 1.85 4.14
CA VAL A 102 10.32 1.39 5.01
C VAL A 102 9.86 0.01 4.58
N THR A 103 9.81 -0.94 5.50
CA THR A 103 9.30 -2.29 5.24
C THR A 103 7.82 -2.39 5.56
N SER A 104 7.00 -2.72 4.57
CA SER A 104 5.58 -3.06 4.69
C SER A 104 5.41 -4.55 4.34
N VAL A 105 5.11 -5.39 5.33
CA VAL A 105 5.18 -6.85 5.20
C VAL A 105 3.79 -7.47 5.11
N ILE A 106 3.62 -8.48 4.27
CA ILE A 106 2.47 -9.39 4.35
C ILE A 106 2.73 -10.39 5.48
N PRO A 107 1.97 -10.35 6.59
CA PRO A 107 2.30 -11.12 7.80
C PRO A 107 1.84 -12.58 7.74
N TYR A 108 1.16 -13.02 6.69
CA TYR A 108 0.54 -14.33 6.60
C TYR A 108 1.55 -15.44 6.34
N ALA A 109 1.93 -16.16 7.41
CA ALA A 109 2.92 -17.22 7.37
C ALA A 109 2.32 -18.60 7.00
N ASP A 110 1.14 -18.94 7.53
CA ASP A 110 0.55 -20.26 7.29
C ASP A 110 -0.99 -20.20 7.22
N TYR A 111 -1.53 -20.32 6.02
CA TYR A 111 -2.98 -20.28 5.78
C TYR A 111 -3.74 -21.53 6.29
N ASN A 112 -3.04 -22.57 6.74
CA ASN A 112 -3.68 -23.71 7.40
C ASN A 112 -3.97 -23.42 8.87
N GLN A 113 -3.38 -22.36 9.43
CA GLN A 113 -3.64 -21.90 10.78
C GLN A 113 -4.84 -20.97 10.83
N GLN A 114 -5.43 -20.85 12.01
CA GLN A 114 -6.52 -19.93 12.30
C GLN A 114 -6.09 -18.92 13.38
N GLY A 115 -6.85 -17.85 13.50
CA GLY A 115 -6.59 -16.83 14.52
C GLY A 115 -5.22 -16.17 14.35
N LEU A 116 -4.55 -15.91 15.47
CA LEU A 116 -3.21 -15.34 15.48
C LEU A 116 -2.13 -16.27 14.93
N GLY A 117 -2.37 -17.60 14.91
CA GLY A 117 -1.43 -18.57 14.32
C GLY A 117 -1.08 -18.25 12.86
N LEU A 118 -1.99 -17.59 12.17
CA LEU A 118 -1.80 -17.17 10.78
C LEU A 118 -0.68 -16.12 10.61
N ILE A 119 -0.54 -15.16 11.53
CA ILE A 119 0.42 -14.06 11.42
C ILE A 119 1.57 -14.16 12.44
N LYS A 120 1.34 -14.80 13.58
CA LYS A 120 2.26 -14.84 14.70
C LYS A 120 3.68 -15.29 14.33
N PRO A 121 3.92 -16.37 13.56
CA PRO A 121 5.27 -16.81 13.22
C PRO A 121 6.06 -15.73 12.45
N MET A 122 5.42 -15.00 11.57
CA MET A 122 6.06 -13.93 10.79
C MET A 122 6.37 -12.74 11.69
N VAL A 123 5.38 -12.27 12.46
CA VAL A 123 5.54 -11.11 13.36
C VAL A 123 6.63 -11.36 14.39
N ASP A 124 6.59 -12.50 15.10
CA ASP A 124 7.58 -12.82 16.12
C ASP A 124 9.00 -12.88 15.55
N THR A 125 9.16 -13.55 14.40
CA THR A 125 10.47 -13.72 13.77
C THR A 125 11.07 -12.39 13.32
N LEU A 126 10.26 -11.52 12.71
CA LEU A 126 10.73 -10.26 12.16
C LEU A 126 10.92 -9.21 13.25
N CYS A 127 10.00 -9.10 14.21
CA CYS A 127 10.14 -8.16 15.33
C CYS A 127 11.33 -8.50 16.22
N ALA A 128 11.61 -9.78 16.47
CA ALA A 128 12.80 -10.22 17.19
C ALA A 128 14.12 -9.89 16.47
N ALA A 129 14.10 -9.74 15.13
CA ALA A 129 15.26 -9.34 14.35
C ALA A 129 15.57 -7.83 14.43
N GLY A 130 14.59 -7.03 14.80
CA GLY A 130 14.73 -5.59 14.99
C GLY A 130 13.57 -4.78 14.40
N PRO A 131 13.36 -3.54 14.87
CA PRO A 131 12.20 -2.74 14.49
C PRO A 131 12.15 -2.34 13.00
N GLN A 132 13.27 -2.43 12.29
CA GLN A 132 13.33 -2.14 10.85
C GLN A 132 12.84 -3.31 9.99
N TYR A 133 12.72 -4.53 10.55
CA TYR A 133 12.31 -5.71 9.78
C TYR A 133 10.80 -5.77 9.48
N MET A 134 9.97 -5.14 10.32
CA MET A 134 8.53 -5.06 10.11
C MET A 134 8.02 -3.71 10.66
N GLN A 135 7.98 -2.70 9.78
CA GLN A 135 7.56 -1.35 10.19
C GLN A 135 6.06 -1.16 10.04
N SER A 136 5.49 -1.70 8.98
CA SER A 136 4.04 -1.87 8.81
C SER A 136 3.71 -3.28 8.35
N ALA A 137 2.45 -3.67 8.56
CA ALA A 137 1.94 -4.97 8.13
C ALA A 137 0.58 -4.82 7.47
N VAL A 138 0.43 -5.41 6.29
CA VAL A 138 -0.80 -5.39 5.52
C VAL A 138 -1.79 -6.40 6.08
N LEU A 139 -2.98 -5.93 6.42
CA LEU A 139 -4.10 -6.77 6.84
C LEU A 139 -5.21 -6.74 5.79
N LEU A 140 -5.61 -7.92 5.33
CA LEU A 140 -6.85 -8.11 4.58
C LEU A 140 -8.04 -7.96 5.54
N ILE A 141 -8.89 -6.97 5.32
CA ILE A 141 -9.95 -6.60 6.27
C ILE A 141 -11.31 -7.20 5.91
N GLN A 142 -11.39 -7.96 4.84
CA GLN A 142 -12.59 -8.68 4.43
C GLN A 142 -12.30 -10.13 4.09
N THR A 143 -13.31 -10.98 4.23
CA THR A 143 -13.24 -12.36 3.74
C THR A 143 -12.93 -12.36 2.25
N THR A 144 -11.92 -13.09 1.87
CA THR A 144 -11.37 -13.11 0.50
C THR A 144 -11.16 -14.55 0.03
N SER A 145 -11.67 -14.87 -1.14
CA SER A 145 -11.41 -16.12 -1.84
C SER A 145 -10.25 -15.93 -2.80
N PHE A 146 -9.18 -16.72 -2.64
CA PHE A 146 -8.00 -16.65 -3.52
C PHE A 146 -8.07 -17.69 -4.66
N SER A 147 -9.00 -18.62 -4.56
CA SER A 147 -9.29 -19.64 -5.57
C SER A 147 -10.54 -20.42 -5.14
N ASP A 148 -10.95 -21.37 -5.95
CA ASP A 148 -12.01 -22.31 -5.57
C ASP A 148 -11.66 -23.19 -4.36
N LYS A 149 -10.40 -23.20 -3.95
CA LYS A 149 -9.87 -24.09 -2.91
C LYS A 149 -9.55 -23.37 -1.60
N PHE A 150 -9.44 -22.06 -1.61
CA PHE A 150 -8.99 -21.34 -0.43
C PHE A 150 -9.77 -20.05 -0.19
N VAL A 151 -10.39 -19.97 0.98
CA VAL A 151 -11.08 -18.78 1.48
C VAL A 151 -10.43 -18.33 2.77
N TYR A 152 -9.91 -17.11 2.78
CA TYR A 152 -9.47 -16.43 3.99
C TYR A 152 -10.68 -15.76 4.64
N ASN A 153 -11.14 -16.32 5.75
CA ASN A 153 -12.30 -15.82 6.46
C ASN A 153 -11.90 -14.80 7.52
N VAL A 154 -12.38 -13.57 7.37
CA VAL A 154 -12.11 -12.47 8.29
C VAL A 154 -13.36 -12.16 9.11
N THR A 155 -13.26 -12.37 10.43
CA THR A 155 -14.26 -11.93 11.41
C THR A 155 -13.76 -10.69 12.13
N ARG A 156 -14.66 -9.92 12.73
CA ARG A 156 -14.30 -8.76 13.57
C ARG A 156 -13.38 -9.16 14.72
N GLY A 157 -13.64 -10.31 15.37
CA GLY A 157 -12.81 -10.84 16.44
C GLY A 157 -11.38 -11.10 15.97
N LEU A 158 -11.22 -11.83 14.86
CA LEU A 158 -9.92 -12.11 14.28
C LEU A 158 -9.16 -10.84 13.94
N LEU A 159 -9.81 -9.90 13.26
CA LEU A 159 -9.19 -8.64 12.88
C LEU A 159 -8.75 -7.84 14.12
N THR A 160 -9.58 -7.81 15.17
CA THR A 160 -9.25 -7.16 16.46
C THR A 160 -8.00 -7.78 17.09
N GLU A 161 -7.91 -9.10 17.13
CA GLU A 161 -6.75 -9.82 17.67
C GLU A 161 -5.49 -9.51 16.87
N GLN A 162 -5.56 -9.57 15.54
CA GLN A 162 -4.42 -9.28 14.68
C GLN A 162 -3.93 -7.83 14.82
N VAL A 163 -4.84 -6.86 14.87
CA VAL A 163 -4.50 -5.45 15.04
C VAL A 163 -3.80 -5.21 16.37
N LYS A 164 -4.38 -5.71 17.48
CA LYS A 164 -3.77 -5.59 18.81
C LYS A 164 -2.38 -6.24 18.85
N TYR A 165 -2.26 -7.42 18.24
CA TYR A 165 -0.99 -8.14 18.21
C TYR A 165 0.10 -7.34 17.46
N LEU A 166 -0.22 -6.74 16.33
CA LEU A 166 0.72 -5.88 15.59
C LEU A 166 1.09 -4.63 16.39
N GLU A 167 0.11 -3.95 16.96
CA GLU A 167 0.34 -2.72 17.72
C GLU A 167 1.13 -2.97 19.01
N ASP A 168 0.93 -4.10 19.68
CA ASP A 168 1.72 -4.52 20.84
C ASP A 168 3.21 -4.78 20.48
N HIS A 169 3.50 -5.09 19.21
CA HIS A 169 4.87 -5.21 18.69
C HIS A 169 5.40 -3.92 18.04
N GLY A 170 4.68 -2.81 18.13
CA GLY A 170 5.06 -1.54 17.51
C GLY A 170 5.00 -1.53 15.99
N VAL A 171 4.27 -2.48 15.41
CA VAL A 171 4.05 -2.58 13.96
C VAL A 171 2.78 -1.82 13.57
N ARG A 172 2.89 -1.00 12.52
CA ARG A 172 1.77 -0.21 12.02
C ARG A 172 0.82 -1.07 11.18
N PRO A 173 -0.46 -1.29 11.57
CA PRO A 173 -1.42 -1.96 10.71
C PRO A 173 -1.74 -1.13 9.46
N GLU A 174 -1.75 -1.78 8.29
CA GLU A 174 -2.14 -1.24 7.00
C GLU A 174 -3.39 -2.00 6.53
N TYR A 175 -4.54 -1.32 6.51
CA TYR A 175 -5.83 -1.94 6.23
C TYR A 175 -6.10 -1.98 4.73
N GLN A 176 -6.05 -3.17 4.14
CA GLN A 176 -6.26 -3.36 2.70
C GLN A 176 -7.72 -3.64 2.39
N SER A 177 -8.39 -2.65 1.80
CA SER A 177 -9.82 -2.67 1.53
C SER A 177 -10.13 -2.84 0.06
N THR A 178 -11.10 -3.71 -0.23
CA THR A 178 -11.72 -3.87 -1.56
C THR A 178 -13.20 -3.52 -1.56
N SER A 179 -13.79 -3.16 -0.40
CA SER A 179 -15.22 -2.89 -0.32
C SER A 179 -15.56 -1.77 0.67
N TYR A 180 -16.68 -1.10 0.40
CA TYR A 180 -17.23 -0.09 1.30
C TYR A 180 -17.50 -0.66 2.69
N GLN A 181 -18.15 -1.83 2.77
CA GLN A 181 -18.52 -2.44 4.04
C GLN A 181 -17.31 -2.77 4.90
N ALA A 182 -16.27 -3.37 4.31
CA ALA A 182 -15.04 -3.69 5.04
C ALA A 182 -14.35 -2.41 5.56
N THR A 183 -14.36 -1.33 4.76
CA THR A 183 -13.86 -0.03 5.20
C THR A 183 -14.64 0.49 6.40
N ARG A 184 -15.98 0.43 6.37
CA ARG A 184 -16.82 0.86 7.49
C ARG A 184 -16.60 0.02 8.72
N ASP A 185 -16.45 -1.29 8.58
CA ASP A 185 -16.16 -2.18 9.71
C ASP A 185 -14.84 -1.80 10.43
N VAL A 186 -13.78 -1.42 9.68
CA VAL A 186 -12.55 -0.91 10.30
C VAL A 186 -12.80 0.40 11.02
N LEU A 187 -13.46 1.35 10.38
CA LEU A 187 -13.68 2.68 10.97
C LEU A 187 -14.59 2.60 12.19
N ASP A 188 -15.76 1.98 12.07
CA ASP A 188 -16.76 1.93 13.12
C ASP A 188 -16.36 0.99 14.27
N TRP A 189 -15.66 -0.11 13.94
CA TRP A 189 -15.31 -1.12 14.94
C TRP A 189 -13.94 -0.92 15.59
N LEU A 190 -12.91 -0.59 14.82
CA LEU A 190 -11.55 -0.52 15.37
C LEU A 190 -11.15 0.90 15.75
N ILE A 191 -11.54 1.90 14.96
CA ILE A 191 -11.09 3.28 15.16
C ILE A 191 -12.01 4.01 16.13
N ASP A 192 -13.31 4.04 15.87
CA ASP A 192 -14.27 4.76 16.73
C ASP A 192 -14.32 4.19 18.15
N THR A 193 -14.09 2.88 18.32
CA THR A 193 -13.97 2.24 19.63
C THR A 193 -12.59 2.35 20.25
N ARG A 194 -11.62 2.97 19.58
CA ARG A 194 -10.22 3.14 20.03
C ARG A 194 -9.47 1.82 20.27
N ILE A 195 -9.85 0.77 19.57
CA ILE A 195 -9.11 -0.50 19.58
C ILE A 195 -7.81 -0.36 18.81
N ALA A 196 -7.84 0.39 17.70
CA ALA A 196 -6.71 0.58 16.81
C ALA A 196 -6.21 2.03 16.79
N GLN A 197 -5.00 2.20 16.28
CA GLN A 197 -4.36 3.51 16.14
C GLN A 197 -5.12 4.41 15.16
N ASP A 198 -5.41 5.63 15.61
CA ASP A 198 -5.92 6.74 14.80
C ASP A 198 -4.76 7.73 14.50
N PRO A 199 -4.62 8.26 13.28
CA PRO A 199 -5.41 8.01 12.08
C PRO A 199 -5.19 6.61 11.49
N PRO A 200 -6.20 6.01 10.82
CA PRO A 200 -6.02 4.72 10.16
C PRO A 200 -5.18 4.85 8.89
N LEU A 201 -4.35 3.83 8.60
CA LEU A 201 -3.65 3.68 7.33
C LEU A 201 -4.50 2.77 6.43
N MET A 202 -5.25 3.39 5.51
CA MET A 202 -6.22 2.71 4.64
C MET A 202 -5.66 2.59 3.23
N ASN A 203 -5.65 1.38 2.69
CA ASN A 203 -5.16 1.11 1.34
C ASN A 203 -6.27 0.48 0.49
N ILE A 204 -6.66 1.14 -0.59
CA ILE A 204 -7.67 0.64 -1.53
C ILE A 204 -7.00 -0.26 -2.55
N MET A 205 -7.50 -1.48 -2.70
CA MET A 205 -7.15 -2.35 -3.82
C MET A 205 -8.13 -2.20 -4.96
N THR A 206 -7.62 -1.99 -6.17
CA THR A 206 -8.43 -1.85 -7.38
C THR A 206 -7.73 -2.41 -8.61
N GLY A 207 -8.49 -2.77 -9.64
CA GLY A 207 -7.96 -3.19 -10.94
C GLY A 207 -7.49 -4.63 -11.07
N PHE A 208 -7.59 -5.45 -10.03
CA PHE A 208 -7.18 -6.85 -10.04
C PHE A 208 -8.26 -7.77 -10.60
N HIS A 209 -7.94 -8.49 -11.68
CA HIS A 209 -8.78 -9.57 -12.20
C HIS A 209 -8.64 -10.85 -11.39
N GLY A 210 -9.75 -11.54 -11.15
CA GLY A 210 -9.75 -12.84 -10.49
C GLY A 210 -9.56 -12.81 -8.97
N TYR A 211 -9.41 -11.62 -8.39
CA TYR A 211 -9.51 -11.45 -6.96
C TYR A 211 -10.98 -11.46 -6.58
N SER A 212 -11.43 -12.54 -5.96
CA SER A 212 -12.84 -12.72 -5.68
C SER A 212 -13.35 -11.80 -4.58
N HIS A 213 -14.64 -11.53 -4.61
CA HIS A 213 -15.43 -10.90 -3.57
C HIS A 213 -15.10 -9.44 -3.27
N GLY A 214 -15.52 -8.59 -4.17
CA GLY A 214 -15.64 -7.17 -3.91
C GLY A 214 -14.47 -6.30 -4.35
N SER A 215 -13.41 -6.89 -4.95
CA SER A 215 -12.55 -6.02 -5.75
C SER A 215 -13.36 -5.48 -6.92
N PRO A 216 -13.56 -4.19 -7.04
CA PRO A 216 -14.09 -3.61 -8.27
C PRO A 216 -12.95 -3.57 -9.29
N LEU A 217 -12.67 -4.55 -9.85
CA LEU A 217 -12.95 -5.35 -10.87
C LEU A 217 -12.58 -4.83 -12.24
N GLY A 218 -11.43 -5.23 -12.75
CA GLY A 218 -11.13 -5.13 -14.16
C GLY A 218 -10.96 -3.71 -14.73
N PRO A 219 -10.75 -3.62 -16.04
CA PRO A 219 -10.40 -2.39 -16.76
C PRO A 219 -11.59 -1.44 -17.01
N ASP A 220 -12.69 -1.60 -16.30
CA ASP A 220 -13.90 -0.81 -16.49
C ASP A 220 -13.72 0.62 -15.95
N PRO A 221 -14.12 1.67 -16.68
CA PRO A 221 -14.16 3.05 -16.21
C PRO A 221 -14.90 3.25 -14.88
N TRP A 222 -15.86 2.40 -14.54
CA TRP A 222 -16.58 2.42 -13.28
C TRP A 222 -15.69 2.25 -12.04
N ASN A 223 -14.52 1.64 -12.19
CA ASN A 223 -13.54 1.53 -11.13
C ASN A 223 -12.98 2.89 -10.70
N TYR A 224 -12.90 3.87 -11.58
CA TYR A 224 -12.53 5.25 -11.23
C TYR A 224 -13.58 5.89 -10.32
N ILE A 225 -14.86 5.72 -10.65
CA ILE A 225 -15.97 6.22 -9.82
C ILE A 225 -15.96 5.54 -8.45
N TYR A 226 -15.76 4.23 -8.42
CA TYR A 226 -15.65 3.49 -7.18
C TYR A 226 -14.50 3.97 -6.30
N GLN A 227 -13.32 4.19 -6.86
CA GLN A 227 -12.16 4.70 -6.14
C GLN A 227 -12.46 6.09 -5.53
N MET A 228 -13.13 6.96 -6.28
CA MET A 228 -13.58 8.26 -5.77
C MET A 228 -14.58 8.12 -4.62
N LEU A 229 -15.56 7.23 -4.74
CA LEU A 229 -16.54 6.96 -3.70
C LEU A 229 -15.89 6.39 -2.44
N MET A 230 -14.96 5.44 -2.59
CA MET A 230 -14.22 4.87 -1.47
C MET A 230 -13.39 5.92 -0.73
N GLN A 231 -12.78 6.86 -1.44
CA GLN A 231 -12.05 7.95 -0.81
C GLN A 231 -12.93 8.80 0.12
N GLN A 232 -14.18 9.04 -0.25
CA GLN A 232 -15.13 9.83 0.55
C GLN A 232 -15.57 9.12 1.83
N THR A 233 -15.39 7.80 1.93
CA THR A 233 -15.70 7.04 3.13
C THR A 233 -14.62 7.14 4.20
N PHE A 234 -13.41 7.58 3.83
CA PHE A 234 -12.30 7.72 4.76
C PHE A 234 -12.40 9.02 5.55
N PRO A 235 -12.06 9.02 6.84
CA PRO A 235 -11.89 10.24 7.59
C PRO A 235 -10.90 11.19 6.89
N ALA A 236 -11.11 12.49 7.02
CA ALA A 236 -10.23 13.48 6.39
C ALA A 236 -8.75 13.33 6.82
N HIS A 237 -8.53 12.88 8.05
CA HIS A 237 -7.22 12.68 8.65
C HIS A 237 -6.62 11.28 8.39
N ALA A 238 -7.36 10.35 7.77
CA ALA A 238 -6.82 9.05 7.42
C ALA A 238 -5.64 9.16 6.45
N VAL A 239 -4.65 8.29 6.63
CA VAL A 239 -3.60 8.10 5.63
C VAL A 239 -4.17 7.20 4.53
N LYS A 240 -4.19 7.72 3.30
CA LYS A 240 -4.89 7.11 2.17
C LYS A 240 -3.91 6.54 1.17
N GLY A 241 -3.95 5.24 0.98
CA GLY A 241 -3.18 4.54 -0.03
C GLY A 241 -4.04 3.92 -1.13
N VAL A 242 -3.45 3.66 -2.26
CA VAL A 242 -4.04 2.86 -3.34
C VAL A 242 -3.04 1.84 -3.86
N CYS A 243 -3.52 0.62 -4.05
CA CYS A 243 -2.86 -0.44 -4.78
C CYS A 243 -3.66 -0.68 -6.07
N ALA A 244 -3.13 -0.20 -7.18
CA ALA A 244 -3.78 -0.33 -8.48
C ALA A 244 -3.08 -1.41 -9.30
N GLY A 245 -3.81 -2.48 -9.62
CA GLY A 245 -3.28 -3.61 -10.37
C GLY A 245 -3.81 -3.70 -11.80
N GLY A 246 -3.32 -4.73 -12.49
CA GLY A 246 -3.73 -5.03 -13.85
C GLY A 246 -3.27 -4.03 -14.89
N ARG A 247 -3.88 -4.07 -16.06
CA ARG A 247 -3.48 -3.25 -17.23
C ARG A 247 -3.69 -1.74 -17.01
N ASN A 248 -4.65 -1.37 -16.19
CA ASN A 248 -5.01 0.03 -15.93
C ASN A 248 -4.35 0.63 -14.68
N TRP A 249 -3.27 0.02 -14.17
CA TRP A 249 -2.59 0.52 -12.99
C TRP A 249 -2.17 1.99 -13.13
N LEU A 250 -1.64 2.40 -14.28
CA LEU A 250 -1.11 3.74 -14.48
C LEU A 250 -2.20 4.83 -14.44
N PRO A 251 -3.35 4.71 -15.17
CA PRO A 251 -4.46 5.63 -15.02
C PRO A 251 -5.02 5.70 -13.60
N PHE A 252 -5.20 4.56 -12.92
CA PHE A 252 -5.70 4.53 -11.54
C PHE A 252 -4.74 5.22 -10.56
N THR A 253 -3.44 4.93 -10.68
CA THR A 253 -2.41 5.59 -9.88
C THR A 253 -2.39 7.09 -10.12
N THR A 254 -2.47 7.53 -11.39
CA THR A 254 -2.52 8.95 -11.75
C THR A 254 -3.72 9.65 -11.11
N MET A 255 -4.89 9.02 -11.16
CA MET A 255 -6.09 9.58 -10.52
C MET A 255 -5.94 9.67 -9.00
N ALA A 256 -5.35 8.66 -8.35
CA ALA A 256 -5.10 8.69 -6.91
C ALA A 256 -4.15 9.84 -6.53
N ILE A 257 -3.11 10.09 -7.32
CA ILE A 257 -2.21 11.23 -7.13
C ILE A 257 -2.99 12.55 -7.20
N MET A 258 -3.84 12.73 -8.21
CA MET A 258 -4.67 13.93 -8.39
C MET A 258 -5.70 14.12 -7.26
N LEU A 259 -6.25 13.03 -6.75
CA LEU A 259 -7.20 13.04 -5.62
C LEU A 259 -6.53 13.26 -4.25
N GLY A 260 -5.20 13.37 -4.20
CA GLY A 260 -4.45 13.62 -2.97
C GLY A 260 -4.32 12.43 -2.05
N PHE A 261 -4.25 11.21 -2.61
CA PHE A 261 -3.84 10.05 -1.82
C PHE A 261 -2.41 10.24 -1.31
N ASP A 262 -2.14 9.78 -0.11
CA ASP A 262 -0.83 9.91 0.53
C ASP A 262 0.18 8.88 0.01
N MET A 263 -0.31 7.71 -0.44
CA MET A 263 0.51 6.60 -0.90
C MET A 263 -0.06 5.96 -2.17
N VAL A 264 0.83 5.56 -3.07
CA VAL A 264 0.52 4.69 -4.20
C VAL A 264 1.44 3.46 -4.19
N ARG A 265 0.86 2.28 -4.40
CA ARG A 265 1.61 1.03 -4.56
C ARG A 265 1.70 0.68 -6.03
N VAL A 266 2.92 0.36 -6.49
CA VAL A 266 3.22 -0.01 -7.89
C VAL A 266 4.32 -1.06 -7.95
N GLY A 267 4.35 -1.82 -9.03
CA GLY A 267 5.41 -2.79 -9.26
C GLY A 267 4.93 -4.04 -9.99
N MET A 268 5.87 -4.94 -10.25
CA MET A 268 5.63 -6.13 -11.07
C MET A 268 4.79 -7.20 -10.36
N GLU A 269 4.56 -7.10 -9.07
CA GLU A 269 3.55 -7.91 -8.38
C GLU A 269 2.15 -7.61 -8.91
N ASP A 270 1.88 -6.33 -9.19
CA ASP A 270 0.52 -5.83 -9.43
C ASP A 270 0.20 -5.68 -10.91
N THR A 271 1.21 -5.57 -11.78
CA THR A 271 1.02 -5.35 -13.22
C THR A 271 2.06 -6.05 -14.08
N VAL A 272 1.63 -6.37 -15.30
CA VAL A 272 2.47 -6.95 -16.35
C VAL A 272 2.78 -5.92 -17.46
N TYR A 273 1.87 -4.98 -17.70
CA TYR A 273 1.91 -4.06 -18.82
C TYR A 273 2.29 -2.64 -18.36
N LEU A 274 3.12 -1.96 -19.18
CA LEU A 274 3.52 -0.59 -18.91
C LEU A 274 2.36 0.40 -19.18
N TYR A 275 1.63 0.20 -20.26
CA TYR A 275 0.52 1.06 -20.66
C TYR A 275 -0.80 0.31 -20.82
N PRO A 276 -1.94 0.96 -20.54
CA PRO A 276 -3.24 0.29 -20.60
C PRO A 276 -3.68 -0.12 -22.02
N HIS A 277 -3.21 0.56 -23.05
CA HIS A 277 -3.63 0.42 -24.45
C HIS A 277 -2.60 -0.25 -25.35
N ARG A 278 -1.50 -0.79 -24.78
CA ARG A 278 -0.41 -1.47 -25.52
C ARG A 278 -0.04 -2.78 -24.83
N ASP A 279 0.51 -3.71 -25.61
CA ASP A 279 1.02 -4.98 -25.08
C ASP A 279 2.49 -4.90 -24.62
N GLU A 280 3.04 -3.68 -24.56
CA GLU A 280 4.35 -3.40 -24.01
C GLU A 280 4.38 -3.79 -22.54
N LYS A 281 5.28 -4.70 -22.20
CA LYS A 281 5.44 -5.16 -20.82
C LYS A 281 6.36 -4.21 -20.05
N ILE A 282 6.11 -4.14 -18.76
CA ILE A 282 6.99 -3.41 -17.85
C ILE A 282 8.32 -4.17 -17.69
N ASP A 283 9.44 -3.48 -17.81
CA ASP A 283 10.76 -4.10 -17.73
C ASP A 283 11.21 -4.37 -16.28
N SER A 284 10.83 -3.49 -15.37
CA SER A 284 11.19 -3.58 -13.95
C SER A 284 10.24 -2.79 -13.06
N SER A 285 10.22 -3.12 -11.77
CA SER A 285 9.47 -2.32 -10.79
C SER A 285 10.04 -0.89 -10.66
N ALA A 286 11.33 -0.70 -10.91
CA ALA A 286 11.93 0.63 -10.95
C ALA A 286 11.38 1.49 -12.11
N GLU A 287 10.98 0.88 -13.22
CA GLU A 287 10.31 1.59 -14.32
C GLU A 287 8.93 2.12 -13.89
N ALA A 288 8.14 1.28 -13.18
CA ALA A 288 6.86 1.74 -12.62
C ALA A 288 7.05 2.92 -11.66
N VAL A 289 8.06 2.85 -10.78
CA VAL A 289 8.39 3.93 -9.85
C VAL A 289 8.75 5.20 -10.62
N ARG A 290 9.62 5.13 -11.64
CA ARG A 290 9.97 6.29 -12.48
C ARG A 290 8.74 6.94 -13.14
N LYS A 291 7.78 6.12 -13.65
CA LYS A 291 6.54 6.65 -14.22
C LYS A 291 5.72 7.44 -13.20
N VAL A 292 5.64 6.95 -11.97
CA VAL A 292 4.95 7.67 -10.89
C VAL A 292 5.66 8.97 -10.54
N VAL A 293 6.99 8.94 -10.42
CA VAL A 293 7.81 10.14 -10.17
C VAL A 293 7.63 11.19 -11.27
N GLU A 294 7.65 10.78 -12.55
CA GLU A 294 7.39 11.66 -13.70
C GLU A 294 6.01 12.34 -13.59
N ILE A 295 4.97 11.58 -13.28
CA ILE A 295 3.59 12.10 -13.14
C ILE A 295 3.49 13.05 -11.95
N ALA A 296 4.00 12.67 -10.78
CA ALA A 296 3.98 13.50 -9.58
C ALA A 296 4.70 14.84 -9.82
N ASN A 297 5.88 14.80 -10.43
CA ASN A 297 6.66 15.99 -10.78
C ASN A 297 5.93 16.90 -11.79
N ALA A 298 5.29 16.30 -12.81
CA ALA A 298 4.49 17.04 -13.79
C ALA A 298 3.30 17.77 -13.17
N LEU A 299 2.77 17.23 -12.06
CA LEU A 299 1.71 17.83 -11.26
C LEU A 299 2.24 18.77 -10.16
N GLY A 300 3.56 18.91 -10.01
CA GLY A 300 4.19 19.72 -8.95
C GLY A 300 4.16 19.07 -7.57
N ARG A 301 3.92 17.77 -7.47
CA ARG A 301 3.85 17.04 -6.21
C ARG A 301 5.17 16.37 -5.86
N GLU A 302 5.72 16.67 -4.68
CA GLU A 302 6.97 16.09 -4.20
C GLU A 302 6.81 14.63 -3.76
N ILE A 303 7.90 13.85 -3.91
CA ILE A 303 7.98 12.47 -3.41
C ILE A 303 8.49 12.48 -1.98
N ALA A 304 7.88 11.66 -1.13
CA ALA A 304 8.28 11.50 0.26
C ALA A 304 9.57 10.66 0.37
N THR A 305 10.53 11.13 1.14
CA THR A 305 11.67 10.32 1.58
C THR A 305 11.22 9.18 2.51
N PRO A 306 12.05 8.17 2.77
CA PRO A 306 11.70 7.11 3.72
C PRO A 306 11.36 7.62 5.12
N ASP A 307 12.05 8.65 5.62
CA ASP A 307 11.75 9.22 6.94
C ASP A 307 10.41 9.96 6.96
N GLU A 308 10.11 10.74 5.93
CA GLU A 308 8.82 11.39 5.75
C GLU A 308 7.70 10.35 5.58
N ALA A 309 7.96 9.25 4.86
CA ALA A 309 7.01 8.15 4.74
C ALA A 309 6.69 7.50 6.09
N ARG A 310 7.70 7.28 6.97
CA ARG A 310 7.48 6.80 8.34
C ARG A 310 6.56 7.70 9.15
N ASP A 311 6.77 9.00 9.04
CA ASP A 311 5.96 9.98 9.77
C ASP A 311 4.54 10.04 9.21
N ILE A 312 4.36 10.12 7.89
CA ILE A 312 3.05 10.13 7.25
C ILE A 312 2.26 8.86 7.56
N MET A 313 2.90 7.68 7.46
CA MET A 313 2.28 6.40 7.76
C MET A 313 1.99 6.19 9.26
N GLY A 314 2.59 6.98 10.14
CA GLY A 314 2.46 6.81 11.59
C GLY A 314 3.28 5.67 12.19
N VAL A 315 4.32 5.19 11.51
CA VAL A 315 5.23 4.13 11.99
C VAL A 315 5.95 4.56 13.27
N ASN A 316 6.48 5.77 13.30
CA ASN A 316 7.17 6.30 14.47
C ASN A 316 6.25 6.46 15.69
N ALA A 317 4.97 6.77 15.46
CA ALA A 317 3.97 6.87 16.52
C ALA A 317 3.63 5.48 17.10
N ALA A 318 3.51 4.44 16.27
CA ALA A 318 3.28 3.07 16.72
C ALA A 318 4.40 2.59 17.66
N ARG A 319 5.66 2.82 17.30
CA ARG A 319 6.82 2.46 18.12
C ARG A 319 6.88 3.20 19.46
N LYS A 320 6.57 4.49 19.47
CA LYS A 320 6.54 5.29 20.70
C LYS A 320 5.50 4.78 21.71
N ARG A 321 4.36 4.25 21.23
CA ARG A 321 3.32 3.69 22.12
C ARG A 321 3.81 2.48 22.90
N VAL A 322 4.52 1.55 22.25
CA VAL A 322 5.09 0.37 22.92
C VAL A 322 6.10 0.79 23.96
N ALA A 323 7.02 1.71 23.64
CA ALA A 323 8.01 2.20 24.59
C ALA A 323 7.40 2.92 25.82
N VAL A 324 6.22 3.53 25.67
CA VAL A 324 5.48 4.12 26.82
C VAL A 324 4.80 3.04 27.64
N LYS A 325 4.19 2.03 27.02
CA LYS A 325 3.52 0.93 27.69
C LYS A 325 4.52 0.13 28.56
N GLU A 326 5.67 -0.23 28.00
CA GLU A 326 6.73 -0.93 28.74
C GLU A 326 7.22 -0.18 30.00
N LYS A 327 7.23 1.18 29.96
CA LYS A 327 7.60 2.00 31.10
C LYS A 327 6.49 2.14 32.15
N SER A 328 5.25 1.90 31.80
CA SER A 328 4.10 1.97 32.73
C SER A 328 3.85 0.65 33.47
N ASP A 329 4.37 -0.46 32.93
CA ASP A 329 4.22 -1.80 33.46
C ASP A 329 5.42 -2.19 34.40
N VAL A 330 6.39 -1.27 34.60
CA VAL A 330 7.52 -1.35 35.56
C VAL A 330 7.26 -0.41 36.74
#